data_62dba3d71cd573b786374d46fd52f8c2
#
_entry.id   62dba3d71cd573b786374d46fd52f8c2
#
_cell.length_a   1.000
_cell.length_b   1.000
_cell.length_c   1.000
_cell.angle_alpha   90.00
_cell.angle_beta   90.00
_cell.angle_gamma   90.00
#
_symmetry.space_group_name_H-M   'P 1'
#
loop_
_entity.id
_entity.type
_entity.pdbx_description
1 polymer ?
#
loop_
_entity_poly.entity_id
_entity_poly.type
_entity_poly.pdbx_seq_one_letter_code
_entity_poly.pdbx_strand_id
1 'polypeptide(L)'
;MTGRAGTRPRTPVRRGRDAVPVLVGALVLVLAALPVERTSVPAAEAAVFRVLNGVDVLPFVLVWPVMQLGNVLVVPAAALVAAALRRWRLAVGLLLAGAGTYLAAKGIKDVVVRGRPDGLLTDVVVRGAAAQGRGFLSGHAAVAVTVLTVAWPWLGHRGRIAGVVLAAAVCLARVHVGAHLPLDVAGGAGLGLLVGSLVLLVVGRPR
;
A
#
# COMPACT_ATOMS: atom_id res chain seq x y z
N MET A 1 47.19 -29.66 13.23
CA MET A 1 46.18 -28.81 13.89
C MET A 1 45.84 -27.66 12.97
N THR A 2 44.80 -27.82 12.18
CA THR A 2 44.32 -26.81 11.22
C THR A 2 43.15 -26.07 11.86
N GLY A 3 43.42 -24.79 12.24
CA GLY A 3 42.42 -23.92 12.84
C GLY A 3 41.32 -23.57 11.86
N ARG A 4 40.07 -23.98 12.13
CA ARG A 4 38.85 -23.51 11.45
C ARG A 4 38.68 -22.03 11.75
N ALA A 5 38.91 -21.17 10.73
CA ALA A 5 38.52 -19.78 10.79
C ALA A 5 37.00 -19.69 10.91
N GLY A 6 36.53 -19.32 12.10
CA GLY A 6 35.12 -19.06 12.37
C GLY A 6 34.65 -17.85 11.53
N THR A 7 33.75 -18.07 10.58
CA THR A 7 33.06 -16.99 9.86
C THR A 7 32.16 -16.23 10.82
N ARG A 8 32.62 -15.05 11.25
CA ARG A 8 31.76 -14.12 12.04
C ARG A 8 30.50 -13.80 11.23
N PRO A 9 29.31 -13.85 11.85
CA PRO A 9 28.08 -13.43 11.20
C PRO A 9 28.21 -11.95 10.81
N ARG A 10 28.19 -11.67 9.52
CA ARG A 10 28.23 -10.30 8.99
C ARG A 10 26.94 -9.59 9.37
N THR A 11 27.01 -8.63 10.27
CA THR A 11 25.91 -7.73 10.61
C THR A 11 25.43 -6.99 9.35
N PRO A 12 24.12 -6.84 9.14
CA PRO A 12 23.59 -6.09 8.00
C PRO A 12 24.06 -4.63 8.10
N VAL A 13 24.71 -4.13 7.05
CA VAL A 13 25.17 -2.74 6.97
C VAL A 13 23.93 -1.86 6.80
N ARG A 14 23.45 -1.22 7.85
CA ARG A 14 22.41 -0.19 7.80
C ARG A 14 23.03 1.08 7.20
N ARG A 15 22.56 1.49 6.02
CA ARG A 15 22.92 2.77 5.41
C ARG A 15 21.85 3.81 5.75
N GLY A 16 22.23 5.06 6.05
CA GLY A 16 21.29 6.16 6.32
C GLY A 16 20.23 6.35 5.22
N ARG A 17 20.54 5.94 3.98
CA ARG A 17 19.58 5.92 2.85
C ARG A 17 18.38 4.98 3.06
N ASP A 18 18.46 4.04 3.99
CA ASP A 18 17.35 3.11 4.27
C ASP A 18 16.22 3.77 5.08
N ALA A 19 16.51 4.90 5.75
CA ALA A 19 15.51 5.69 6.47
C ALA A 19 14.66 6.60 5.56
N VAL A 20 15.16 6.95 4.37
CA VAL A 20 14.46 7.88 3.45
C VAL A 20 13.05 7.38 3.09
N PRO A 21 12.82 6.12 2.66
CA PRO A 21 11.47 5.67 2.36
C PRO A 21 10.54 5.65 3.57
N VAL A 22 11.07 5.43 4.79
CA VAL A 22 10.30 5.52 6.05
C VAL A 22 9.78 6.94 6.24
N LEU A 23 10.68 7.93 6.12
CA LEU A 23 10.33 9.35 6.27
C LEU A 23 9.35 9.82 5.19
N VAL A 24 9.58 9.41 3.94
CA VAL A 24 8.67 9.72 2.83
C VAL A 24 7.30 9.11 3.07
N GLY A 25 7.21 7.85 3.47
CA GLY A 25 5.94 7.19 3.77
C GLY A 25 5.19 7.86 4.91
N ALA A 26 5.88 8.23 5.99
CA ALA A 26 5.31 8.97 7.10
C ALA A 26 4.82 10.36 6.66
N LEU A 27 5.63 11.09 5.89
CA LEU A 27 5.28 12.42 5.39
C LEU A 27 4.03 12.36 4.50
N VAL A 28 3.98 11.42 3.55
CA VAL A 28 2.82 11.25 2.66
C VAL A 28 1.56 10.92 3.45
N LEU A 29 1.66 10.01 4.43
CA LEU A 29 0.53 9.67 5.30
C LEU A 29 0.01 10.88 6.08
N VAL A 30 0.90 11.64 6.71
CA VAL A 30 0.53 12.84 7.48
C VAL A 30 -0.06 13.91 6.57
N LEU A 31 0.59 14.25 5.46
CA LEU A 31 0.08 15.26 4.52
C LEU A 31 -1.27 14.88 3.91
N ALA A 32 -1.51 13.58 3.67
CA ALA A 32 -2.79 13.10 3.20
C ALA A 32 -3.88 13.17 4.29
N ALA A 33 -3.52 13.03 5.57
CA ALA A 33 -4.45 13.07 6.69
C ALA A 33 -4.83 14.49 7.12
N LEU A 34 -3.91 15.47 7.00
CA LEU A 34 -4.12 16.84 7.48
C LEU A 34 -5.37 17.53 6.93
N PRO A 35 -5.68 17.49 5.60
CA PRO A 35 -6.86 18.15 5.04
C PRO A 35 -8.14 17.28 5.12
N VAL A 36 -8.08 16.12 5.79
CA VAL A 36 -9.23 15.21 5.90
C VAL A 36 -10.20 15.74 6.93
N GLU A 37 -11.42 16.05 6.48
CA GLU A 37 -12.54 16.41 7.32
C GLU A 37 -13.60 15.29 7.35
N ARG A 38 -14.40 15.28 8.41
CA ARG A 38 -15.39 14.22 8.64
C ARG A 38 -16.54 14.27 7.64
N THR A 39 -16.98 15.47 7.29
CA THR A 39 -18.23 15.72 6.55
C THR A 39 -18.04 16.53 5.27
N SER A 40 -16.81 16.95 4.96
CA SER A 40 -16.50 17.73 3.77
C SER A 40 -15.35 17.14 2.96
N VAL A 41 -15.26 17.53 1.71
CA VAL A 41 -14.19 17.16 0.78
C VAL A 41 -13.57 18.44 0.23
N PRO A 42 -12.24 18.65 0.35
CA PRO A 42 -11.56 19.78 -0.27
C PRO A 42 -11.87 19.89 -1.76
N ALA A 43 -12.11 21.09 -2.25
CA ALA A 43 -12.52 21.30 -3.64
C ALA A 43 -11.55 20.71 -4.67
N ALA A 44 -10.24 20.85 -4.42
CA ALA A 44 -9.21 20.25 -5.28
C ALA A 44 -9.28 18.71 -5.29
N GLU A 45 -9.51 18.08 -4.14
CA GLU A 45 -9.66 16.63 -4.05
C GLU A 45 -10.93 16.16 -4.77
N ALA A 46 -12.06 16.87 -4.57
CA ALA A 46 -13.30 16.58 -5.26
C ALA A 46 -13.17 16.70 -6.79
N ALA A 47 -12.43 17.69 -7.28
CA ALA A 47 -12.15 17.85 -8.71
C ALA A 47 -11.36 16.66 -9.27
N VAL A 48 -10.27 16.25 -8.60
CA VAL A 48 -9.48 15.07 -9.00
C VAL A 48 -10.34 13.81 -8.95
N PHE A 49 -11.17 13.65 -7.90
CA PHE A 49 -12.07 12.52 -7.79
C PHE A 49 -13.02 12.44 -8.98
N ARG A 50 -13.71 13.54 -9.34
CA ARG A 50 -14.67 13.57 -10.46
C ARG A 50 -14.02 13.20 -11.79
N VAL A 51 -12.81 13.70 -12.05
CA VAL A 51 -12.07 13.34 -13.27
C VAL A 51 -11.82 11.83 -13.33
N LEU A 52 -11.35 11.22 -12.26
CA LEU A 52 -11.01 9.80 -12.24
C LEU A 52 -12.24 8.89 -12.15
N ASN A 53 -13.26 9.30 -11.40
CA ASN A 53 -14.50 8.55 -11.25
C ASN A 53 -15.42 8.69 -12.46
N GLY A 54 -15.36 9.81 -13.19
CA GLY A 54 -16.16 10.06 -14.40
C GLY A 54 -15.68 9.37 -15.66
N VAL A 55 -14.57 8.62 -15.63
CA VAL A 55 -14.07 7.87 -16.79
C VAL A 55 -14.93 6.64 -17.04
N ASP A 56 -15.73 6.61 -18.10
CA ASP A 56 -16.69 5.53 -18.39
C ASP A 56 -16.14 4.44 -19.33
N VAL A 57 -14.97 4.66 -19.94
CA VAL A 57 -14.39 3.74 -20.94
C VAL A 57 -13.81 2.44 -20.36
N LEU A 58 -13.67 2.35 -19.04
CA LEU A 58 -13.13 1.16 -18.36
C LEU A 58 -14.24 0.37 -17.68
N PRO A 59 -14.70 -0.75 -18.27
CA PRO A 59 -15.72 -1.58 -17.66
C PRO A 59 -15.20 -2.20 -16.35
N PHE A 60 -16.08 -2.27 -15.34
CA PHE A 60 -15.75 -2.77 -14.01
C PHE A 60 -15.12 -4.18 -14.04
N VAL A 61 -15.51 -5.02 -14.98
CA VAL A 61 -14.98 -6.40 -15.14
C VAL A 61 -13.46 -6.41 -15.40
N LEU A 62 -12.90 -5.36 -16.01
CA LEU A 62 -11.45 -5.23 -16.24
C LEU A 62 -10.75 -4.59 -15.04
N VAL A 63 -11.43 -3.71 -14.31
CA VAL A 63 -10.89 -3.01 -13.15
C VAL A 63 -10.85 -3.93 -11.92
N TRP A 64 -11.85 -4.78 -11.77
CA TRP A 64 -12.00 -5.66 -10.60
C TRP A 64 -10.79 -6.57 -10.34
N PRO A 65 -10.22 -7.31 -11.32
CA PRO A 65 -9.04 -8.15 -11.07
C PRO A 65 -7.82 -7.34 -10.61
N VAL A 66 -7.64 -6.14 -11.17
CA VAL A 66 -6.54 -5.24 -10.76
C VAL A 66 -6.70 -4.84 -9.30
N MET A 67 -7.90 -4.50 -8.86
CA MET A 67 -8.17 -4.16 -7.47
C MET A 67 -7.81 -5.31 -6.51
N GLN A 68 -8.04 -6.57 -6.92
CA GLN A 68 -7.73 -7.73 -6.06
C GLN A 68 -6.25 -7.84 -5.71
N LEU A 69 -5.35 -7.23 -6.49
CA LEU A 69 -3.93 -7.14 -6.11
C LEU A 69 -3.67 -6.29 -4.84
N GLY A 70 -4.64 -5.48 -4.44
CA GLY A 70 -4.64 -4.76 -3.16
C GLY A 70 -5.42 -5.47 -2.03
N ASN A 71 -6.01 -6.62 -2.29
CA ASN A 71 -6.71 -7.39 -1.26
C ASN A 71 -5.73 -7.94 -0.22
N VAL A 72 -6.17 -7.99 1.05
CA VAL A 72 -5.33 -8.50 2.15
C VAL A 72 -4.87 -9.95 1.91
N LEU A 73 -5.62 -10.75 1.17
CA LEU A 73 -5.26 -12.13 0.81
C LEU A 73 -4.04 -12.22 -0.12
N VAL A 74 -3.67 -11.12 -0.78
CA VAL A 74 -2.44 -11.07 -1.60
C VAL A 74 -1.19 -11.20 -0.72
N VAL A 75 -1.23 -10.76 0.53
CA VAL A 75 -0.11 -10.86 1.46
C VAL A 75 0.29 -12.32 1.71
N PRO A 76 -0.60 -13.19 2.24
CA PRO A 76 -0.25 -14.59 2.45
C PRO A 76 0.02 -15.33 1.13
N ALA A 77 -0.67 -15.01 0.04
CA ALA A 77 -0.40 -15.61 -1.28
C ALA A 77 1.02 -15.28 -1.77
N ALA A 78 1.43 -14.01 -1.70
CA ALA A 78 2.78 -13.58 -2.06
C ALA A 78 3.85 -14.19 -1.12
N ALA A 79 3.55 -14.32 0.18
CA ALA A 79 4.43 -14.97 1.14
C ALA A 79 4.62 -16.46 0.84
N LEU A 80 3.55 -17.17 0.46
CA LEU A 80 3.62 -18.58 0.03
C LEU A 80 4.48 -18.74 -1.22
N VAL A 81 4.30 -17.88 -2.23
CA VAL A 81 5.15 -17.88 -3.43
C VAL A 81 6.62 -17.62 -3.06
N ALA A 82 6.89 -16.65 -2.19
CA ALA A 82 8.25 -16.37 -1.74
C ALA A 82 8.86 -17.56 -0.99
N ALA A 83 8.09 -18.24 -0.15
CA ALA A 83 8.52 -19.45 0.57
C ALA A 83 8.79 -20.62 -0.38
N ALA A 84 7.93 -20.86 -1.36
CA ALA A 84 8.12 -21.88 -2.40
C ALA A 84 9.39 -21.64 -3.21
N LEU A 85 9.73 -20.35 -3.48
CA LEU A 85 10.99 -19.93 -4.09
C LEU A 85 12.17 -19.92 -3.10
N ARG A 86 11.98 -20.45 -1.89
CA ARG A 86 12.99 -20.51 -0.81
C ARG A 86 13.52 -19.14 -0.37
N ARG A 87 12.76 -18.06 -0.62
CA ARG A 87 13.07 -16.68 -0.19
C ARG A 87 12.44 -16.39 1.17
N TRP A 88 12.84 -17.15 2.20
CA TRP A 88 12.21 -17.12 3.54
C TRP A 88 12.16 -15.72 4.17
N ARG A 89 13.23 -14.92 4.00
CA ARG A 89 13.26 -13.53 4.50
C ARG A 89 12.17 -12.68 3.85
N LEU A 90 11.95 -12.83 2.55
CA LEU A 90 10.86 -12.15 1.85
C LEU A 90 9.51 -12.61 2.36
N ALA A 91 9.30 -13.92 2.53
CA ALA A 91 8.05 -14.47 3.02
C ALA A 91 7.70 -13.93 4.42
N VAL A 92 8.64 -13.98 5.36
CA VAL A 92 8.47 -13.42 6.71
C VAL A 92 8.24 -11.91 6.66
N GLY A 93 9.00 -11.19 5.85
CA GLY A 93 8.84 -9.74 5.67
C GLY A 93 7.44 -9.36 5.16
N LEU A 94 6.91 -10.10 4.18
CA LEU A 94 5.55 -9.88 3.65
C LEU A 94 4.49 -10.10 4.74
N LEU A 95 4.58 -11.18 5.53
CA LEU A 95 3.62 -11.46 6.59
C LEU A 95 3.67 -10.39 7.70
N LEU A 96 4.88 -10.03 8.16
CA LEU A 96 5.05 -9.01 9.20
C LEU A 96 4.54 -7.64 8.72
N ALA A 97 4.91 -7.24 7.49
CA ALA A 97 4.48 -5.96 6.94
C ALA A 97 2.97 -5.94 6.65
N GLY A 98 2.41 -7.03 6.15
CA GLY A 98 0.96 -7.13 5.92
C GLY A 98 0.16 -7.03 7.21
N ALA A 99 0.56 -7.78 8.26
CA ALA A 99 -0.06 -7.69 9.57
C ALA A 99 0.08 -6.29 10.18
N GLY A 100 1.29 -5.69 10.12
CA GLY A 100 1.53 -4.34 10.60
C GLY A 100 0.69 -3.30 9.87
N THR A 101 0.59 -3.40 8.53
CA THR A 101 -0.24 -2.51 7.71
C THR A 101 -1.72 -2.65 8.06
N TYR A 102 -2.22 -3.87 8.23
CA TYR A 102 -3.61 -4.13 8.61
C TYR A 102 -3.95 -3.50 9.97
N LEU A 103 -3.13 -3.74 10.98
CA LEU A 103 -3.33 -3.23 12.34
C LEU A 103 -3.23 -1.70 12.38
N ALA A 104 -2.20 -1.13 11.73
CA ALA A 104 -2.02 0.31 11.65
C ALA A 104 -3.17 1.00 10.89
N ALA A 105 -3.60 0.42 9.77
CA ALA A 105 -4.74 0.95 9.02
C ALA A 105 -6.03 0.94 9.85
N LYS A 106 -6.27 -0.12 10.65
CA LYS A 106 -7.41 -0.20 11.57
C LYS A 106 -7.34 0.90 12.63
N GLY A 107 -6.20 1.06 13.29
CA GLY A 107 -6.01 2.13 14.29
C GLY A 107 -6.16 3.54 13.72
N ILE A 108 -5.60 3.81 12.53
CA ILE A 108 -5.74 5.11 11.87
C ILE A 108 -7.21 5.39 11.51
N LYS A 109 -7.95 4.38 11.04
CA LYS A 109 -9.39 4.53 10.77
C LYS A 109 -10.19 4.90 12.02
N ASP A 110 -9.75 4.48 13.21
CA ASP A 110 -10.41 4.82 14.45
C ASP A 110 -10.15 6.27 14.90
N VAL A 111 -9.02 6.84 14.49
CA VAL A 111 -8.62 8.23 14.79
C VAL A 111 -9.11 9.20 13.71
N VAL A 112 -8.83 8.89 12.43
CA VAL A 112 -9.20 9.74 11.29
C VAL A 112 -10.55 9.28 10.74
N VAL A 113 -11.61 9.88 11.24
CA VAL A 113 -12.98 9.52 10.85
C VAL A 113 -13.38 10.29 9.60
N ARG A 114 -13.59 9.56 8.50
CA ARG A 114 -14.06 10.11 7.22
C ARG A 114 -15.10 9.21 6.59
N GLY A 115 -16.13 9.80 5.99
CA GLY A 115 -17.13 9.10 5.18
C GLY A 115 -16.53 8.54 3.88
N ARG A 116 -17.34 7.76 3.17
CA ARG A 116 -17.06 7.30 1.81
C ARG A 116 -17.45 8.36 0.79
N PRO A 117 -16.94 8.31 -0.46
CA PRO A 117 -17.28 9.29 -1.49
C PRO A 117 -18.79 9.48 -1.68
N ASP A 118 -19.55 8.38 -1.73
CA ASP A 118 -21.01 8.36 -1.90
C ASP A 118 -21.81 8.97 -0.74
N GLY A 119 -21.20 9.07 0.45
CA GLY A 119 -21.76 9.78 1.60
C GLY A 119 -21.29 11.24 1.72
N LEU A 120 -20.34 11.70 0.90
CA LEU A 120 -19.73 13.04 0.97
C LEU A 120 -19.95 13.88 -0.29
N LEU A 121 -20.18 13.25 -1.43
CA LEU A 121 -20.39 13.88 -2.74
C LEU A 121 -21.68 13.35 -3.37
N THR A 122 -22.38 14.19 -4.12
CA THR A 122 -23.69 13.86 -4.72
C THR A 122 -23.59 13.17 -6.08
N ASP A 123 -22.45 13.30 -6.75
CA ASP A 123 -22.22 12.90 -8.15
C ASP A 123 -21.23 11.72 -8.26
N VAL A 124 -21.37 10.72 -7.37
CA VAL A 124 -20.47 9.56 -7.32
C VAL A 124 -21.00 8.42 -8.16
N VAL A 125 -20.20 7.96 -9.12
CA VAL A 125 -20.46 6.72 -9.86
C VAL A 125 -19.86 5.55 -9.10
N VAL A 126 -20.69 4.78 -8.40
CA VAL A 126 -20.27 3.56 -7.70
C VAL A 126 -20.29 2.38 -8.67
N ARG A 127 -19.11 1.77 -8.92
CA ARG A 127 -18.94 0.63 -9.80
C ARG A 127 -18.70 -0.64 -8.97
N GLY A 128 -19.62 -1.59 -9.08
CA GLY A 128 -19.64 -2.79 -8.24
C GLY A 128 -20.35 -2.58 -6.91
N ALA A 129 -19.98 -3.36 -5.89
CA ALA A 129 -20.58 -3.23 -4.56
C ALA A 129 -20.08 -1.96 -3.84
N ALA A 130 -20.99 -1.22 -3.22
CA ALA A 130 -20.67 -0.06 -2.41
C ALA A 130 -19.70 -0.44 -1.26
N ALA A 131 -18.64 0.33 -1.11
CA ALA A 131 -17.66 0.08 -0.06
C ALA A 131 -18.21 0.51 1.30
N GLN A 132 -18.13 -0.38 2.28
CA GLN A 132 -18.66 -0.16 3.63
C GLN A 132 -17.60 0.43 4.58
N GLY A 133 -18.06 1.07 5.65
CA GLY A 133 -17.23 1.59 6.74
C GLY A 133 -16.51 2.90 6.42
N ARG A 134 -15.45 3.21 7.17
CA ARG A 134 -14.73 4.50 7.10
C ARG A 134 -13.88 4.63 5.82
N GLY A 135 -13.84 5.83 5.23
CA GLY A 135 -13.12 6.14 4.00
C GLY A 135 -11.61 6.16 4.18
N PHE A 136 -11.11 7.00 5.08
CA PHE A 136 -9.68 7.15 5.31
C PHE A 136 -9.14 6.02 6.18
N LEU A 137 -8.07 5.39 5.79
CA LEU A 137 -7.35 5.36 4.51
C LEU A 137 -7.73 4.13 3.67
N SER A 138 -7.31 4.10 2.39
CA SER A 138 -7.54 2.95 1.52
C SER A 138 -6.67 1.74 1.89
N GLY A 139 -7.30 0.68 2.38
CA GLY A 139 -6.62 -0.57 2.72
C GLY A 139 -6.01 -1.26 1.49
N HIS A 140 -6.66 -1.22 0.32
CA HIS A 140 -6.14 -1.80 -0.92
C HIS A 140 -4.85 -1.08 -1.39
N ALA A 141 -4.83 0.26 -1.35
CA ALA A 141 -3.62 1.02 -1.66
C ALA A 141 -2.48 0.70 -0.68
N ALA A 142 -2.80 0.61 0.62
CA ALA A 142 -1.83 0.27 1.64
C ALA A 142 -1.22 -1.12 1.40
N VAL A 143 -2.03 -2.15 1.16
CA VAL A 143 -1.55 -3.51 0.87
C VAL A 143 -0.69 -3.56 -0.39
N ALA A 144 -1.16 -2.99 -1.50
CA ALA A 144 -0.43 -3.02 -2.78
C ALA A 144 0.96 -2.38 -2.64
N VAL A 145 1.05 -1.20 -1.99
CA VAL A 145 2.32 -0.51 -1.77
C VAL A 145 3.19 -1.25 -0.75
N THR A 146 2.61 -1.83 0.31
CA THR A 146 3.35 -2.66 1.28
C THR A 146 4.03 -3.84 0.59
N VAL A 147 3.29 -4.62 -0.19
CA VAL A 147 3.82 -5.79 -0.91
C VAL A 147 4.93 -5.37 -1.87
N LEU A 148 4.72 -4.31 -2.65
CA LEU A 148 5.74 -3.77 -3.55
C LEU A 148 6.99 -3.33 -2.79
N THR A 149 6.84 -2.58 -1.69
CA THR A 149 7.95 -2.05 -0.90
C THR A 149 8.80 -3.19 -0.34
N VAL A 150 8.16 -4.20 0.27
CA VAL A 150 8.87 -5.35 0.84
C VAL A 150 9.54 -6.18 -0.25
N ALA A 151 8.88 -6.39 -1.39
CA ALA A 151 9.45 -7.17 -2.50
C ALA A 151 10.55 -6.42 -3.27
N TRP A 152 10.61 -5.08 -3.20
CA TRP A 152 11.49 -4.23 -3.99
C TRP A 152 12.94 -4.68 -4.10
N PRO A 153 13.61 -5.08 -2.99
CA PRO A 153 15.01 -5.53 -3.06
C PRO A 153 15.22 -6.84 -3.81
N TRP A 154 14.15 -7.64 -3.97
CA TRP A 154 14.20 -8.94 -4.68
C TRP A 154 13.78 -8.82 -6.17
N LEU A 155 13.30 -7.64 -6.58
CA LEU A 155 12.84 -7.39 -7.94
C LEU A 155 13.97 -6.79 -8.79
N GLY A 156 14.15 -7.34 -10.00
CA GLY A 156 14.94 -6.70 -11.04
C GLY A 156 14.24 -5.45 -11.60
N HIS A 157 14.91 -4.71 -12.47
CA HIS A 157 14.42 -3.43 -13.02
C HIS A 157 13.00 -3.55 -13.63
N ARG A 158 12.77 -4.54 -14.50
CA ARG A 158 11.45 -4.78 -15.12
C ARG A 158 10.38 -5.11 -14.07
N GLY A 159 10.71 -5.93 -13.07
CA GLY A 159 9.80 -6.26 -11.97
C GLY A 159 9.43 -5.06 -11.11
N ARG A 160 10.36 -4.12 -10.90
CA ARG A 160 10.10 -2.87 -10.18
C ARG A 160 9.15 -1.97 -10.97
N ILE A 161 9.36 -1.81 -12.28
CA ILE A 161 8.46 -1.04 -13.14
C ILE A 161 7.06 -1.66 -13.11
N ALA A 162 6.96 -2.97 -13.37
CA ALA A 162 5.68 -3.67 -13.33
C ALA A 162 4.98 -3.52 -11.97
N GLY A 163 5.72 -3.66 -10.87
CA GLY A 163 5.17 -3.48 -9.51
C GLY A 163 4.65 -2.07 -9.26
N VAL A 164 5.39 -1.03 -9.72
CA VAL A 164 4.91 0.37 -9.61
C VAL A 164 3.65 0.58 -10.43
N VAL A 165 3.63 0.11 -11.68
CA VAL A 165 2.45 0.23 -12.55
C VAL A 165 1.23 -0.47 -11.93
N LEU A 166 1.40 -1.69 -11.39
CA LEU A 166 0.32 -2.44 -10.75
C LEU A 166 -0.18 -1.75 -9.47
N ALA A 167 0.73 -1.28 -8.61
CA ALA A 167 0.35 -0.56 -7.40
C ALA A 167 -0.39 0.76 -7.73
N ALA A 168 0.08 1.51 -8.72
CA ALA A 168 -0.59 2.70 -9.20
C ALA A 168 -1.98 2.37 -9.79
N ALA A 169 -2.08 1.30 -10.58
CA ALA A 169 -3.36 0.83 -11.13
C ALA A 169 -4.36 0.44 -10.02
N VAL A 170 -3.92 -0.24 -8.96
CA VAL A 170 -4.76 -0.51 -7.78
C VAL A 170 -5.23 0.80 -7.15
N CYS A 171 -4.32 1.77 -6.94
CA CYS A 171 -4.66 3.07 -6.36
C CYS A 171 -5.71 3.81 -7.19
N LEU A 172 -5.50 3.92 -8.50
CA LEU A 172 -6.43 4.58 -9.42
C LEU A 172 -7.77 3.85 -9.50
N ALA A 173 -7.76 2.52 -9.53
CA ALA A 173 -8.96 1.70 -9.53
C ALA A 173 -9.86 1.98 -8.31
N ARG A 174 -9.29 2.24 -7.13
CA ARG A 174 -10.07 2.54 -5.91
C ARG A 174 -10.82 3.87 -5.99
N VAL A 175 -10.26 4.85 -6.68
CA VAL A 175 -10.92 6.14 -6.95
C VAL A 175 -11.95 5.97 -8.06
N HIS A 176 -11.56 5.30 -9.15
CA HIS A 176 -12.41 5.07 -10.33
C HIS A 176 -13.73 4.36 -9.98
N VAL A 177 -13.69 3.35 -9.12
CA VAL A 177 -14.91 2.62 -8.71
C VAL A 177 -15.75 3.35 -7.65
N GLY A 178 -15.35 4.56 -7.23
CA GLY A 178 -16.08 5.34 -6.22
C GLY A 178 -15.92 4.85 -4.79
N ALA A 179 -14.92 3.99 -4.51
CA ALA A 179 -14.75 3.41 -3.19
C ALA A 179 -13.94 4.29 -2.22
N HIS A 180 -13.06 5.15 -2.73
CA HIS A 180 -12.17 6.00 -1.95
C HIS A 180 -11.91 7.34 -2.64
N LEU A 181 -11.69 8.38 -1.85
CA LEU A 181 -11.20 9.67 -2.30
C LEU A 181 -9.67 9.64 -2.54
N PRO A 182 -9.11 10.55 -3.34
CA PRO A 182 -7.67 10.62 -3.63
C PRO A 182 -6.77 10.65 -2.40
N LEU A 183 -7.11 11.43 -1.37
CA LEU A 183 -6.32 11.48 -0.13
C LEU A 183 -6.37 10.18 0.66
N ASP A 184 -7.49 9.43 0.61
CA ASP A 184 -7.56 8.10 1.24
C ASP A 184 -6.55 7.14 0.61
N VAL A 185 -6.40 7.22 -0.70
CA VAL A 185 -5.47 6.40 -1.47
C VAL A 185 -4.03 6.82 -1.22
N ALA A 186 -3.75 8.13 -1.22
CA ALA A 186 -2.42 8.67 -0.89
C ALA A 186 -2.00 8.28 0.53
N GLY A 187 -2.90 8.41 1.52
CA GLY A 187 -2.67 7.98 2.90
C GLY A 187 -2.39 6.48 3.00
N GLY A 188 -3.15 5.66 2.25
CA GLY A 188 -2.90 4.23 2.15
C GLY A 188 -1.54 3.90 1.57
N ALA A 189 -1.15 4.55 0.46
CA ALA A 189 0.16 4.38 -0.16
C ALA A 189 1.29 4.80 0.79
N GLY A 190 1.13 5.93 1.49
CA GLY A 190 2.08 6.40 2.51
C GLY A 190 2.26 5.39 3.64
N LEU A 191 1.16 4.85 4.18
CA LEU A 191 1.21 3.79 5.19
C LEU A 191 1.93 2.54 4.68
N GLY A 192 1.62 2.09 3.46
CA GLY A 192 2.26 0.92 2.87
C GLY A 192 3.76 1.08 2.70
N LEU A 193 4.20 2.26 2.25
CA LEU A 193 5.62 2.61 2.12
C LEU A 193 6.30 2.66 3.49
N LEU A 194 5.67 3.30 4.48
CA LEU A 194 6.17 3.41 5.84
C LEU A 194 6.39 2.03 6.48
N VAL A 195 5.34 1.22 6.58
CA VAL A 195 5.38 -0.08 7.25
C VAL A 195 6.28 -1.06 6.51
N GLY A 196 6.19 -1.13 5.17
CA GLY A 196 7.04 -1.99 4.35
C GLY A 196 8.53 -1.65 4.54
N SER A 197 8.87 -0.37 4.61
CA SER A 197 10.25 0.09 4.81
C SER A 197 10.76 -0.20 6.22
N LEU A 198 9.93 0.00 7.26
CA LEU A 198 10.28 -0.36 8.64
C LEU A 198 10.57 -1.86 8.76
N VAL A 199 9.76 -2.71 8.15
CA VAL A 199 9.99 -4.16 8.17
C VAL A 199 11.27 -4.53 7.43
N LEU A 200 11.61 -3.87 6.32
CA LEU A 200 12.88 -4.08 5.63
C LEU A 200 14.11 -3.71 6.47
N LEU A 201 13.98 -2.71 7.38
CA LEU A 201 15.06 -2.39 8.32
C LEU A 201 15.30 -3.53 9.34
N VAL A 202 14.26 -4.30 9.66
CA VAL A 202 14.34 -5.43 10.61
C VAL A 202 14.78 -6.71 9.91
N VAL A 203 14.10 -7.08 8.82
CA VAL A 203 14.31 -8.36 8.10
C VAL A 203 15.59 -8.32 7.25
N GLY A 204 16.00 -7.13 6.81
CA GLY A 204 17.16 -6.91 5.94
C GLY A 204 16.87 -7.21 4.46
N ARG A 205 17.85 -6.85 3.61
CA ARG A 205 17.79 -7.04 2.15
C ARG A 205 18.53 -8.32 1.73
N PRO A 206 18.26 -8.88 0.54
CA PRO A 206 19.08 -9.96 -0.03
C PRO A 206 20.52 -9.48 -0.19
N ARG A 207 21.48 -10.40 -0.05
CA ARG A 207 22.89 -10.16 -0.31
C ARG A 207 23.17 -10.31 -1.79
#